data_07bda7830bb9f6e3f8246bef644e9b99
#
_entry.id   07bda7830bb9f6e3f8246bef644e9b99
#
_cell.length_a   1.000
_cell.length_b   1.000
_cell.length_c   1.000
_cell.angle_alpha   90.00
_cell.angle_beta   90.00
_cell.angle_gamma   90.00
#
_symmetry.space_group_name_H-M   'P 1'
#
loop_
_entity.id
_entity.type
_entity.pdbx_description
1 polymer ?
#
loop_
_entity_poly.entity_id
_entity_poly.type
_entity_poly.pdbx_seq_one_letter_code
_entity_poly.pdbx_strand_id
1 'polypeptide(L)'
;CSIPETSTVEAVRRINPEIYTICLWTRCGADITISSDNTLGGELAAEHLHKMGHRHVAVNLALAHPTRLERYQSFYGRMKVLDPGCRIDPVEEEPGAGMCGTLLRYLESAAPQPTVLFFPAGGFAQVFYEEVIARDPERFKDLSIMSYDRPCDFWPLHERVHEFDRIEFRSEDLLNWTEYYIINRPMMEKRTPIHTCIRTTLKVVGSVRKMN
;
A
#
# COMPACT_ATOMS: atom_id res chain seq x y z
N CYS A 1 -1.84 1.87 -16.04
CA CYS A 1 -0.57 2.62 -15.93
C CYS A 1 0.52 1.64 -15.59
N SER A 2 1.49 1.46 -16.49
CA SER A 2 2.72 0.75 -16.16
C SER A 2 3.53 1.62 -15.21
N ILE A 3 4.05 0.99 -14.15
CA ILE A 3 4.95 1.66 -13.23
C ILE A 3 6.25 1.89 -13.98
N PRO A 4 6.81 3.10 -13.97
CA PRO A 4 8.08 3.33 -14.65
C PRO A 4 9.17 2.51 -13.96
N GLU A 5 9.82 1.68 -14.74
CA GLU A 5 11.01 0.94 -14.33
C GLU A 5 12.26 1.77 -14.58
N THR A 6 13.38 1.41 -13.95
CA THR A 6 14.68 2.04 -14.21
C THR A 6 15.02 2.02 -15.70
N SER A 7 14.67 0.93 -16.39
CA SER A 7 14.81 0.78 -17.85
C SER A 7 14.08 1.86 -18.66
N THR A 8 12.93 2.35 -18.15
CA THR A 8 12.18 3.43 -18.82
C THR A 8 12.92 4.75 -18.77
N VAL A 9 13.46 5.12 -17.60
CA VAL A 9 14.24 6.36 -17.43
C VAL A 9 15.53 6.29 -18.26
N GLU A 10 16.21 5.14 -18.26
CA GLU A 10 17.42 4.92 -19.09
C GLU A 10 17.12 5.03 -20.60
N ALA A 11 15.98 4.46 -21.05
CA ALA A 11 15.57 4.56 -22.44
C ALA A 11 15.31 6.00 -22.88
N VAL A 12 14.61 6.77 -22.02
CA VAL A 12 14.34 8.20 -22.28
C VAL A 12 15.63 9.00 -22.32
N ARG A 13 16.57 8.76 -21.39
CA ARG A 13 17.89 9.44 -21.36
C ARG A 13 18.79 9.08 -22.54
N ARG A 14 18.66 7.88 -23.14
CA ARG A 14 19.36 7.55 -24.38
C ARG A 14 18.90 8.41 -25.56
N ILE A 15 17.63 8.81 -25.58
CA ILE A 15 17.08 9.68 -26.62
C ILE A 15 17.46 11.13 -26.38
N ASN A 16 17.38 11.57 -25.13
CA ASN A 16 17.75 12.93 -24.71
C ASN A 16 18.49 12.90 -23.37
N PRO A 17 19.85 12.96 -23.37
CA PRO A 17 20.66 12.92 -22.15
C PRO A 17 20.39 14.09 -21.17
N GLU A 18 19.94 15.23 -21.68
CA GLU A 18 19.66 16.45 -20.89
C GLU A 18 18.22 16.48 -20.35
N ILE A 19 17.47 15.40 -20.50
CA ILE A 19 16.09 15.36 -20.02
C ILE A 19 16.05 15.31 -18.50
N TYR A 20 15.29 16.22 -17.91
CA TYR A 20 15.01 16.22 -16.48
C TYR A 20 13.79 15.35 -16.18
N THR A 21 13.95 14.39 -15.30
CA THR A 21 12.96 13.35 -15.04
C THR A 21 12.40 13.44 -13.63
N ILE A 22 11.07 13.40 -13.51
CA ILE A 22 10.36 13.32 -12.22
C ILE A 22 9.54 12.05 -12.23
N CYS A 23 9.80 11.16 -11.27
CA CYS A 23 9.06 9.93 -11.08
C CYS A 23 8.13 10.05 -9.88
N LEU A 24 6.88 9.65 -10.06
CA LEU A 24 5.90 9.58 -8.98
C LEU A 24 5.74 8.14 -8.50
N TRP A 25 5.56 7.96 -7.20
CA TRP A 25 5.23 6.72 -6.50
C TRP A 25 6.39 5.76 -6.24
N THR A 26 7.32 5.58 -7.16
CA THR A 26 8.38 4.57 -7.03
C THR A 26 9.74 5.11 -7.44
N ARG A 27 10.79 4.54 -6.88
CA ARG A 27 12.18 4.84 -7.27
C ARG A 27 12.50 4.13 -8.57
N CYS A 28 12.76 4.89 -9.62
CA CYS A 28 13.07 4.37 -10.95
C CYS A 28 14.34 4.99 -11.56
N GLY A 29 15.23 5.57 -10.73
CA GLY A 29 16.45 6.22 -11.22
C GLY A 29 16.24 7.60 -11.86
N ALA A 30 15.07 8.22 -11.65
CA ALA A 30 14.78 9.59 -12.07
C ALA A 30 15.60 10.62 -11.27
N ASP A 31 15.72 11.84 -11.80
CA ASP A 31 16.37 12.95 -11.11
C ASP A 31 15.65 13.31 -9.82
N ILE A 32 14.32 13.32 -9.87
CA ILE A 32 13.44 13.51 -8.71
C ILE A 32 12.53 12.30 -8.59
N THR A 33 12.38 11.81 -7.37
CA THR A 33 11.34 10.85 -7.00
C THR A 33 10.46 11.47 -5.92
N ILE A 34 9.15 11.42 -6.10
CA ILE A 34 8.16 11.86 -5.12
C ILE A 34 7.26 10.66 -4.80
N SER A 35 7.28 10.20 -3.56
CA SER A 35 6.48 9.04 -3.12
C SER A 35 5.83 9.28 -1.75
N SER A 36 4.84 8.48 -1.40
CA SER A 36 4.39 8.41 -0.01
C SER A 36 5.51 7.86 0.89
N ASP A 37 5.51 8.24 2.16
CA ASP A 37 6.38 7.64 3.17
C ASP A 37 5.88 6.23 3.51
N ASN A 38 6.32 5.27 2.71
CA ASN A 38 5.91 3.87 2.84
C ASN A 38 6.40 3.26 4.17
N THR A 39 7.55 3.72 4.68
CA THR A 39 8.10 3.25 5.96
C THR A 39 7.21 3.70 7.11
N LEU A 40 6.97 5.00 7.23
CA LEU A 40 6.07 5.53 8.26
C LEU A 40 4.67 4.91 8.15
N GLY A 41 4.16 4.73 6.94
CA GLY A 41 2.85 4.15 6.73
C GLY A 41 2.74 2.70 7.19
N GLY A 42 3.76 1.87 6.92
CA GLY A 42 3.82 0.50 7.43
C GLY A 42 3.89 0.46 8.97
N GLU A 43 4.69 1.34 9.57
CA GLU A 43 4.79 1.44 11.04
C GLU A 43 3.45 1.87 11.68
N LEU A 44 2.77 2.88 11.13
CA LEU A 44 1.46 3.33 11.62
C LEU A 44 0.40 2.22 11.52
N ALA A 45 0.41 1.43 10.44
CA ALA A 45 -0.49 0.29 10.30
C ALA A 45 -0.22 -0.76 11.39
N ALA A 46 1.05 -1.09 11.63
CA ALA A 46 1.45 -2.04 12.66
C ALA A 46 1.03 -1.56 14.07
N GLU A 47 1.29 -0.32 14.40
CA GLU A 47 0.91 0.28 15.69
C GLU A 47 -0.60 0.26 15.90
N HIS A 48 -1.37 0.58 14.85
CA HIS A 48 -2.83 0.54 14.92
C HIS A 48 -3.35 -0.88 15.16
N LEU A 49 -2.94 -1.85 14.36
CA LEU A 49 -3.38 -3.24 14.52
C LEU A 49 -2.94 -3.84 15.86
N HIS A 50 -1.71 -3.56 16.30
CA HIS A 50 -1.24 -3.98 17.62
C HIS A 50 -2.06 -3.36 18.75
N LYS A 51 -2.36 -2.05 18.70
CA LYS A 51 -3.19 -1.33 19.69
C LYS A 51 -4.61 -1.87 19.72
N MET A 52 -5.15 -2.31 18.57
CA MET A 52 -6.47 -2.94 18.48
C MET A 52 -6.46 -4.40 18.96
N GLY A 53 -5.32 -4.96 19.32
CA GLY A 53 -5.19 -6.30 19.90
C GLY A 53 -4.99 -7.42 18.87
N HIS A 54 -4.81 -7.09 17.60
CA HIS A 54 -4.54 -8.11 16.58
C HIS A 54 -3.14 -8.70 16.73
N ARG A 55 -3.06 -10.04 16.75
CA ARG A 55 -1.81 -10.81 16.89
C ARG A 55 -1.61 -11.84 15.78
N HIS A 56 -2.61 -12.03 14.95
CA HIS A 56 -2.53 -12.82 13.73
C HIS A 56 -3.07 -12.00 12.55
N VAL A 57 -2.18 -11.59 11.68
CA VAL A 57 -2.45 -10.71 10.53
C VAL A 57 -2.11 -11.45 9.24
N ALA A 58 -3.06 -11.54 8.32
CA ALA A 58 -2.74 -11.91 6.94
C ALA A 58 -2.51 -10.64 6.11
N VAL A 59 -1.44 -10.63 5.33
CA VAL A 59 -1.06 -9.49 4.49
C VAL A 59 -1.14 -9.87 3.03
N ASN A 60 -1.93 -9.12 2.28
CA ASN A 60 -2.02 -9.28 0.84
C ASN A 60 -0.75 -8.77 0.14
N LEU A 61 0.05 -9.68 -0.41
CA LEU A 61 1.26 -9.38 -1.18
C LEU A 61 1.10 -9.66 -2.69
N ALA A 62 -0.11 -9.51 -3.22
CA ALA A 62 -0.32 -9.62 -4.65
C ALA A 62 0.62 -8.71 -5.41
N LEU A 63 1.36 -9.34 -6.30
CA LEU A 63 2.34 -8.72 -7.19
C LEU A 63 3.46 -7.96 -6.45
N ALA A 64 4.69 -8.32 -6.76
CA ALA A 64 5.92 -7.74 -6.21
C ALA A 64 6.12 -6.29 -6.66
N HIS A 65 5.25 -5.38 -6.19
CA HIS A 65 5.43 -3.96 -6.43
C HIS A 65 6.35 -3.39 -5.35
N PRO A 66 7.43 -2.66 -5.69
CA PRO A 66 8.40 -2.14 -4.72
C PRO A 66 7.76 -1.38 -3.55
N THR A 67 6.79 -0.50 -3.81
CA THR A 67 6.11 0.27 -2.75
C THR A 67 5.31 -0.60 -1.79
N ARG A 68 4.69 -1.69 -2.27
CA ARG A 68 3.96 -2.63 -1.41
C ARG A 68 4.92 -3.44 -0.55
N LEU A 69 6.05 -3.82 -1.13
CA LEU A 69 7.08 -4.53 -0.40
C LEU A 69 7.69 -3.64 0.69
N GLU A 70 7.98 -2.36 0.41
CA GLU A 70 8.44 -1.41 1.42
C GLU A 70 7.42 -1.26 2.57
N ARG A 71 6.14 -1.10 2.25
CA ARG A 71 5.04 -1.03 3.22
C ARG A 71 4.95 -2.29 4.08
N TYR A 72 5.03 -3.45 3.45
CA TYR A 72 5.02 -4.73 4.14
C TYR A 72 6.23 -4.91 5.05
N GLN A 73 7.43 -4.65 4.56
CA GLN A 73 8.67 -4.82 5.32
C GLN A 73 8.67 -3.93 6.58
N SER A 74 8.25 -2.68 6.43
CA SER A 74 8.13 -1.76 7.55
C SER A 74 7.05 -2.21 8.55
N PHE A 75 5.88 -2.60 8.06
CA PHE A 75 4.81 -3.18 8.86
C PHE A 75 5.30 -4.40 9.65
N TYR A 76 5.92 -5.36 8.95
CA TYR A 76 6.44 -6.58 9.55
C TYR A 76 7.47 -6.28 10.64
N GLY A 77 8.46 -5.44 10.31
CA GLY A 77 9.51 -5.06 11.27
C GLY A 77 8.93 -4.40 12.52
N ARG A 78 8.00 -3.45 12.35
CA ARG A 78 7.38 -2.76 13.48
C ARG A 78 6.51 -3.70 14.33
N MET A 79 5.70 -4.57 13.71
CA MET A 79 4.92 -5.57 14.45
C MET A 79 5.80 -6.50 15.28
N LYS A 80 6.94 -6.96 14.73
CA LYS A 80 7.88 -7.82 15.44
C LYS A 80 8.60 -7.11 16.59
N VAL A 81 8.78 -5.81 16.49
CA VAL A 81 9.29 -5.00 17.62
C VAL A 81 8.24 -4.85 18.73
N LEU A 82 6.97 -4.63 18.36
CA LEU A 82 5.88 -4.46 19.32
C LEU A 82 5.49 -5.79 19.99
N ASP A 83 5.48 -6.87 19.22
CA ASP A 83 5.16 -8.22 19.70
C ASP A 83 5.92 -9.26 18.87
N PRO A 84 7.05 -9.78 19.35
CA PRO A 84 7.81 -10.84 18.67
C PRO A 84 7.00 -12.11 18.38
N GLY A 85 5.99 -12.41 19.20
CA GLY A 85 5.10 -13.57 19.04
C GLY A 85 3.98 -13.38 18.00
N CYS A 86 3.79 -12.17 17.50
CA CYS A 86 2.76 -11.90 16.49
C CYS A 86 2.96 -12.75 15.23
N ARG A 87 1.90 -13.42 14.79
CA ARG A 87 1.89 -14.17 13.52
C ARG A 87 1.51 -13.23 12.38
N ILE A 88 2.34 -13.21 11.33
CA ILE A 88 2.12 -12.41 10.13
C ILE A 88 2.30 -13.33 8.93
N ASP A 89 1.22 -13.59 8.22
CA ASP A 89 1.19 -14.48 7.07
C ASP A 89 1.12 -13.66 5.77
N PRO A 90 2.22 -13.55 5.00
CA PRO A 90 2.18 -12.97 3.68
C PRO A 90 1.42 -13.91 2.73
N VAL A 91 0.40 -13.39 2.07
CA VAL A 91 -0.40 -14.14 1.10
C VAL A 91 -0.07 -13.61 -0.30
N GLU A 92 0.72 -14.38 -1.03
CA GLU A 92 1.11 -14.10 -2.42
C GLU A 92 0.06 -14.67 -3.38
N GLU A 93 -0.14 -14.02 -4.52
CA GLU A 93 -1.12 -14.48 -5.51
C GLU A 93 -0.68 -15.79 -6.14
N GLU A 94 -1.56 -16.80 -6.08
CA GLU A 94 -1.32 -18.08 -6.73
C GLU A 94 -1.62 -17.98 -8.24
N PRO A 95 -0.76 -18.59 -9.08
CA PRO A 95 -0.98 -18.58 -10.53
C PRO A 95 -2.36 -19.10 -10.93
N GLY A 96 -3.09 -18.30 -11.68
CA GLY A 96 -4.42 -18.66 -12.20
C GLY A 96 -5.59 -18.57 -11.22
N ALA A 97 -5.36 -18.24 -9.96
CA ALA A 97 -6.43 -18.10 -8.96
C ALA A 97 -6.96 -16.68 -8.83
N GLY A 98 -6.16 -15.72 -9.21
CA GLY A 98 -6.40 -14.31 -8.89
C GLY A 98 -6.31 -14.02 -7.38
N MET A 99 -6.26 -12.75 -7.05
CA MET A 99 -6.09 -12.30 -5.67
C MET A 99 -7.21 -12.76 -4.74
N CYS A 100 -8.46 -12.55 -5.13
CA CYS A 100 -9.62 -12.89 -4.28
C CYS A 100 -9.71 -14.41 -4.05
N GLY A 101 -9.48 -15.21 -5.09
CA GLY A 101 -9.46 -16.66 -4.97
C GLY A 101 -8.35 -17.19 -4.06
N THR A 102 -7.15 -16.59 -4.16
CA THR A 102 -6.01 -16.94 -3.30
C THR A 102 -6.29 -16.61 -1.84
N LEU A 103 -6.75 -15.38 -1.55
CA LEU A 103 -7.10 -14.99 -0.18
C LEU A 103 -8.24 -15.81 0.41
N LEU A 104 -9.25 -16.13 -0.39
CA LEU A 104 -10.36 -16.96 0.08
C LEU A 104 -9.89 -18.35 0.45
N ARG A 105 -9.08 -19.03 -0.39
CA ARG A 105 -8.50 -20.33 -0.08
C ARG A 105 -7.60 -20.30 1.16
N TYR A 106 -6.79 -19.25 1.29
CA TYR A 106 -5.97 -19.06 2.47
C TYR A 106 -6.85 -18.98 3.73
N LEU A 107 -7.91 -18.15 3.73
CA LEU A 107 -8.84 -18.05 4.85
C LEU A 107 -9.57 -19.37 5.16
N GLU A 108 -9.87 -20.16 4.16
CA GLU A 108 -10.51 -21.47 4.34
C GLU A 108 -9.59 -22.52 4.98
N SER A 109 -8.29 -22.43 4.71
CA SER A 109 -7.28 -23.40 5.18
C SER A 109 -6.53 -22.99 6.44
N ALA A 110 -6.51 -21.69 6.78
CA ALA A 110 -5.73 -21.17 7.89
C ALA A 110 -6.27 -21.67 9.26
N ALA A 111 -5.38 -22.22 10.09
CA ALA A 111 -5.71 -22.64 11.46
C ALA A 111 -4.58 -22.21 12.42
N PRO A 112 -4.84 -21.37 13.41
CA PRO A 112 -6.05 -20.54 13.56
C PRO A 112 -6.21 -19.54 12.42
N GLN A 113 -7.42 -19.01 12.24
CA GLN A 113 -7.67 -17.96 11.24
C GLN A 113 -7.06 -16.63 11.64
N PRO A 114 -6.63 -15.78 10.67
CA PRO A 114 -6.23 -14.42 10.97
C PRO A 114 -7.43 -13.60 11.46
N THR A 115 -7.17 -12.65 12.32
CA THR A 115 -8.20 -11.75 12.85
C THR A 115 -8.35 -10.48 12.02
N VAL A 116 -7.40 -10.22 11.15
CA VAL A 116 -7.38 -9.05 10.26
C VAL A 116 -6.64 -9.34 8.96
N LEU A 117 -7.17 -8.78 7.87
CA LEU A 117 -6.47 -8.67 6.59
C LEU A 117 -5.90 -7.26 6.43
N PHE A 118 -4.61 -7.17 6.15
CA PHE A 118 -3.96 -5.92 5.77
C PHE A 118 -3.67 -5.91 4.27
N PHE A 119 -4.14 -4.87 3.59
CA PHE A 119 -3.92 -4.64 2.17
C PHE A 119 -2.96 -3.45 1.98
N PRO A 120 -1.69 -3.67 1.63
CA PRO A 120 -0.74 -2.60 1.32
C PRO A 120 -1.10 -1.78 0.05
N ALA A 121 -2.29 -2.00 -0.52
CA ALA A 121 -2.87 -1.23 -1.62
C ALA A 121 -4.40 -1.26 -1.55
N GLY A 122 -5.04 -0.08 -1.43
CA GLY A 122 -6.48 0.05 -1.15
C GLY A 122 -7.41 -0.51 -2.23
N GLY A 123 -7.02 -0.47 -3.49
CA GLY A 123 -7.84 -1.04 -4.56
C GLY A 123 -8.11 -2.54 -4.38
N PHE A 124 -7.16 -3.30 -3.83
CA PHE A 124 -7.37 -4.74 -3.56
C PHE A 124 -8.30 -4.98 -2.37
N ALA A 125 -8.28 -4.13 -1.36
CA ALA A 125 -9.22 -4.22 -0.24
C ALA A 125 -10.67 -4.05 -0.72
N GLN A 126 -10.91 -3.09 -1.61
CA GLN A 126 -12.23 -2.83 -2.19
C GLN A 126 -12.72 -4.02 -3.01
N VAL A 127 -11.90 -4.53 -3.93
CA VAL A 127 -12.25 -5.68 -4.76
C VAL A 127 -12.54 -6.91 -3.91
N PHE A 128 -11.70 -7.20 -2.91
CA PHE A 128 -11.92 -8.33 -2.02
C PHE A 128 -13.21 -8.17 -1.20
N TYR A 129 -13.49 -6.98 -0.69
CA TYR A 129 -14.72 -6.71 0.03
C TYR A 129 -15.95 -7.01 -0.83
N GLU A 130 -15.97 -6.52 -2.06
CA GLU A 130 -17.14 -6.66 -2.95
C GLU A 130 -17.33 -8.08 -3.49
N GLU A 131 -16.24 -8.72 -3.88
CA GLU A 131 -16.30 -10.06 -4.46
C GLU A 131 -16.47 -11.17 -3.43
N VAL A 132 -16.03 -10.95 -2.20
CA VAL A 132 -15.99 -11.99 -1.16
C VAL A 132 -16.83 -11.62 0.05
N ILE A 133 -16.48 -10.53 0.76
CA ILE A 133 -17.09 -10.19 2.04
C ILE A 133 -18.57 -9.82 1.89
N ALA A 134 -18.90 -8.95 0.93
CA ALA A 134 -20.28 -8.48 0.73
C ALA A 134 -21.24 -9.60 0.26
N ARG A 135 -20.70 -10.68 -0.31
CA ARG A 135 -21.50 -11.83 -0.76
C ARG A 135 -21.85 -12.80 0.37
N ASP A 136 -21.03 -12.86 1.40
CA ASP A 136 -21.23 -13.72 2.59
C ASP A 136 -20.77 -12.99 3.87
N PRO A 137 -21.47 -11.91 4.27
CA PRO A 137 -21.03 -11.07 5.39
C PRO A 137 -21.05 -11.79 6.74
N GLU A 138 -21.94 -12.77 6.92
CA GLU A 138 -22.00 -13.54 8.17
C GLU A 138 -20.77 -14.41 8.38
N ARG A 139 -20.23 -14.98 7.30
CA ARG A 139 -19.01 -15.78 7.35
C ARG A 139 -17.80 -14.97 7.79
N PHE A 140 -17.74 -13.72 7.39
CA PHE A 140 -16.57 -12.85 7.60
C PHE A 140 -16.80 -11.74 8.63
N LYS A 141 -17.91 -11.82 9.39
CA LYS A 141 -18.29 -10.80 10.38
C LYS A 141 -17.22 -10.52 11.44
N ASP A 142 -16.37 -11.51 11.71
CA ASP A 142 -15.29 -11.41 12.70
C ASP A 142 -13.93 -11.03 12.10
N LEU A 143 -13.83 -10.87 10.80
CA LEU A 143 -12.63 -10.49 10.11
C LEU A 143 -12.55 -8.97 9.96
N SER A 144 -11.50 -8.36 10.50
CA SER A 144 -11.18 -6.95 10.29
C SER A 144 -10.46 -6.73 8.97
N ILE A 145 -10.62 -5.54 8.38
CA ILE A 145 -9.91 -5.14 7.16
C ILE A 145 -9.24 -3.80 7.39
N MET A 146 -7.96 -3.71 7.02
CA MET A 146 -7.19 -2.47 6.97
C MET A 146 -6.56 -2.31 5.59
N SER A 147 -6.52 -1.10 5.08
CA SER A 147 -5.93 -0.80 3.77
C SER A 147 -4.83 0.26 3.83
N TYR A 148 -4.06 0.33 2.77
CA TYR A 148 -3.17 1.45 2.48
C TYR A 148 -3.70 2.14 1.22
N ASP A 149 -3.75 3.46 1.22
CA ASP A 149 -4.39 4.33 0.24
C ASP A 149 -5.94 4.18 0.22
N ARG A 150 -6.59 5.23 -0.22
CA ARG A 150 -8.00 5.20 -0.55
C ARG A 150 -8.18 4.47 -1.89
N PRO A 151 -9.21 3.64 -2.07
CA PRO A 151 -9.59 3.21 -3.41
C PRO A 151 -9.75 4.47 -4.26
N CYS A 152 -8.91 4.62 -5.27
CA CYS A 152 -8.87 5.87 -6.02
C CYS A 152 -10.04 5.95 -6.99
N ASP A 153 -10.48 7.18 -7.26
CA ASP A 153 -11.50 7.53 -8.24
C ASP A 153 -11.19 7.07 -9.68
N PHE A 154 -9.95 6.57 -9.91
CA PHE A 154 -9.50 5.96 -11.17
C PHE A 154 -9.96 4.51 -11.38
N TRP A 155 -10.60 3.90 -10.37
CA TRP A 155 -11.19 2.59 -10.52
C TRP A 155 -12.70 2.77 -10.76
N PRO A 156 -13.18 2.76 -12.00
CA PRO A 156 -14.57 3.12 -12.32
C PRO A 156 -15.58 2.03 -11.94
N LEU A 157 -15.27 1.18 -10.97
CA LEU A 157 -15.98 -0.06 -10.81
C LEU A 157 -17.22 0.05 -9.92
N HIS A 158 -17.38 1.09 -9.07
CA HIS A 158 -18.46 0.98 -8.08
C HIS A 158 -19.05 2.32 -7.67
N GLU A 159 -20.37 2.32 -7.61
CA GLU A 159 -21.19 3.46 -7.13
C GLU A 159 -20.99 3.76 -5.63
N ARG A 160 -20.40 2.83 -4.88
CA ARG A 160 -20.13 2.98 -3.44
C ARG A 160 -18.77 2.43 -3.08
N VAL A 161 -17.87 3.29 -2.67
CA VAL A 161 -16.58 2.92 -2.09
C VAL A 161 -16.80 2.56 -0.62
N HIS A 162 -16.44 1.33 -0.24
CA HIS A 162 -16.42 0.94 1.17
C HIS A 162 -15.24 1.60 1.88
N GLU A 163 -15.49 2.19 3.05
CA GLU A 163 -14.45 2.86 3.83
C GLU A 163 -13.79 1.86 4.79
N PHE A 164 -12.44 1.85 4.78
CA PHE A 164 -11.62 1.05 5.68
C PHE A 164 -10.75 1.95 6.56
N ASP A 165 -10.37 1.45 7.74
CA ASP A 165 -9.23 1.97 8.47
C ASP A 165 -8.04 1.90 7.54
N ARG A 166 -7.34 3.01 7.33
CA ARG A 166 -6.33 3.07 6.30
C ARG A 166 -5.18 4.01 6.61
N ILE A 167 -4.08 3.73 5.97
CA ILE A 167 -2.98 4.68 5.83
C ILE A 167 -3.23 5.48 4.56
N GLU A 168 -3.23 6.80 4.68
CA GLU A 168 -3.42 7.70 3.54
C GLU A 168 -2.40 8.85 3.56
N PHE A 169 -2.23 9.52 2.45
CA PHE A 169 -1.49 10.76 2.31
C PHE A 169 -2.28 11.73 1.44
N ARG A 170 -1.91 12.99 1.46
CA ARG A 170 -2.57 14.01 0.64
C ARG A 170 -2.03 13.96 -0.78
N SER A 171 -2.89 13.57 -1.73
CA SER A 171 -2.51 13.49 -3.16
C SER A 171 -2.15 14.87 -3.75
N GLU A 172 -2.71 15.95 -3.20
CA GLU A 172 -2.38 17.32 -3.59
C GLU A 172 -0.90 17.64 -3.34
N ASP A 173 -0.29 17.03 -2.32
CA ASP A 173 1.12 17.24 -2.02
C ASP A 173 2.04 16.66 -3.11
N LEU A 174 1.61 15.59 -3.82
CA LEU A 174 2.33 15.11 -5.00
C LEU A 174 2.39 16.18 -6.10
N LEU A 175 1.26 16.83 -6.38
CA LEU A 175 1.18 17.87 -7.39
C LEU A 175 1.99 19.09 -6.99
N ASN A 176 1.87 19.54 -5.75
CA ASN A 176 2.59 20.71 -5.23
C ASN A 176 4.11 20.50 -5.29
N TRP A 177 4.61 19.32 -4.90
CA TRP A 177 6.03 19.01 -5.00
C TRP A 177 6.49 18.85 -6.45
N THR A 178 5.66 18.28 -7.32
CA THR A 178 5.97 18.18 -8.75
C THR A 178 6.12 19.57 -9.36
N GLU A 179 5.16 20.47 -9.12
CA GLU A 179 5.20 21.85 -9.55
C GLU A 179 6.45 22.56 -9.02
N TYR A 180 6.74 22.42 -7.72
CA TYR A 180 7.92 23.01 -7.11
C TYR A 180 9.21 22.59 -7.83
N TYR A 181 9.38 21.30 -8.13
CA TYR A 181 10.58 20.79 -8.80
C TYR A 181 10.67 21.21 -10.27
N ILE A 182 9.56 21.37 -10.97
CA ILE A 182 9.53 21.89 -12.33
C ILE A 182 9.97 23.35 -12.36
N ILE A 183 9.37 24.19 -11.51
CA ILE A 183 9.65 25.63 -11.46
C ILE A 183 11.10 25.90 -11.02
N ASN A 184 11.61 25.14 -10.06
CA ASN A 184 12.95 25.33 -9.50
C ASN A 184 14.01 24.44 -10.15
N ARG A 185 13.75 23.88 -11.33
CA ARG A 185 14.67 22.99 -12.05
C ARG A 185 16.12 23.49 -12.07
N PRO A 186 16.44 24.74 -12.44
CA PRO A 186 17.83 25.20 -12.56
C PRO A 186 18.64 25.09 -11.26
N MET A 187 17.96 25.17 -10.12
CA MET A 187 18.58 25.04 -8.80
C MET A 187 18.67 23.57 -8.38
N MET A 188 17.67 22.74 -8.75
CA MET A 188 17.53 21.38 -8.29
C MET A 188 18.36 20.36 -9.09
N GLU A 189 18.58 20.60 -10.39
CA GLU A 189 19.42 19.72 -11.24
C GLU A 189 20.81 19.46 -10.66
N LYS A 190 21.39 20.41 -9.98
CA LYS A 190 22.71 20.30 -9.34
C LYS A 190 22.70 19.44 -8.07
N ARG A 191 21.51 19.04 -7.58
CA ARG A 191 21.32 18.33 -6.31
C ARG A 191 20.72 16.94 -6.49
N THR A 192 20.46 16.55 -7.73
CA THR A 192 19.89 15.24 -8.05
C THR A 192 20.89 14.10 -7.77
N PRO A 193 20.44 12.89 -7.44
CA PRO A 193 19.05 12.51 -7.30
C PRO A 193 18.42 12.98 -5.97
N ILE A 194 17.14 13.40 -6.02
CA ILE A 194 16.39 13.81 -4.83
C ILE A 194 15.19 12.86 -4.64
N HIS A 195 14.97 12.43 -3.41
CA HIS A 195 13.77 11.70 -3.03
C HIS A 195 12.98 12.47 -1.98
N THR A 196 11.73 12.81 -2.33
CA THR A 196 10.79 13.48 -1.43
C THR A 196 9.73 12.49 -0.97
N CYS A 197 9.64 12.29 0.34
CA CYS A 197 8.62 11.47 0.96
C CYS A 197 7.47 12.35 1.48
N ILE A 198 6.26 12.08 1.02
CA ILE A 198 5.04 12.70 1.51
C ILE A 198 4.59 11.95 2.76
N ARG A 199 4.42 12.68 3.85
CA ARG A 199 4.01 12.12 5.12
C ARG A 199 2.67 11.40 4.99
N THR A 200 2.61 10.18 5.54
CA THR A 200 1.40 9.38 5.66
C THR A 200 0.74 9.57 7.02
N THR A 201 -0.55 9.33 7.08
CA THR A 201 -1.36 9.42 8.29
C THR A 201 -2.32 8.24 8.38
N LEU A 202 -2.70 7.87 9.60
CA LEU A 202 -3.73 6.88 9.85
C LEU A 202 -5.11 7.55 9.86
N LYS A 203 -6.05 7.03 9.09
CA LYS A 203 -7.47 7.35 9.17
C LYS A 203 -8.24 6.16 9.73
N VAL A 204 -8.95 6.37 10.81
CA VAL A 204 -9.78 5.36 11.49
C VAL A 204 -11.24 5.61 11.16
N VAL A 205 -11.93 4.57 10.69
CA VAL A 205 -13.37 4.60 10.37
C VAL A 205 -14.14 3.44 11.04
N GLY A 206 -13.42 2.50 11.68
CA GLY A 206 -13.99 1.42 12.47
C GLY A 206 -14.09 0.05 11.75
N SER A 207 -13.37 -0.15 10.65
CA SER A 207 -13.30 -1.46 9.99
C SER A 207 -12.34 -2.43 10.69
N VAL A 208 -11.47 -1.92 11.56
CA VAL A 208 -10.60 -2.70 12.43
C VAL A 208 -11.23 -2.72 13.83
N ARG A 209 -11.70 -3.88 14.25
CA ARG A 209 -12.35 -4.07 15.55
C ARG A 209 -11.31 -4.27 16.65
N LYS A 210 -11.64 -3.81 17.84
CA LYS A 210 -10.83 -4.08 19.03
C LYS A 210 -11.02 -5.55 19.44
N MET A 211 -9.91 -6.27 19.58
CA MET A 211 -9.87 -7.61 20.13
C MET A 211 -9.91 -7.53 21.67
N ASN A 212 -10.63 -8.45 22.29
CA ASN A 212 -10.73 -8.55 23.76
C ASN A 212 -9.52 -9.28 24.36
#